data_a1911fb0c7bf057cae556ced7e4cdf46
#
_entry.id   a1911fb0c7bf057cae556ced7e4cdf46
#
_cell.length_a   1.000
_cell.length_b   1.000
_cell.length_c   1.000
_cell.angle_alpha   90.00
_cell.angle_beta   90.00
_cell.angle_gamma   90.00
#
_symmetry.space_group_name_H-M   'P 1'
#
loop_
_entity.id
_entity.type
_entity.pdbx_description
1 polymer ?
#
loop_
_entity_poly.entity_id
_entity_poly.type
_entity_poly.pdbx_seq_one_letter_code
_entity_poly.pdbx_strand_id
1 'polypeptide(L)'
;CYRDKFLLDNRLVDVLGRTSIFGYYVERWAEAELRETTLCAFKNFGEAGKVFEQPVFVWAHIMLPHPPWIFGPNGEEITPGQPLLITDNPEFRDSGWEPKLQYVQQVQFANKKTIEVIEKILENNKNSIIIIQGDHGTAWGTNWIEPDKEDVFQRLRNFDAIYFPDEQK
;
A
#
# COMPACT_ATOMS: atom_id res chain seq x y z
N CYS A 1 -7.67 6.24 13.06
CA CYS A 1 -7.15 6.61 11.74
C CYS A 1 -8.01 7.63 11.00
N TYR A 2 -9.05 8.13 11.62
CA TYR A 2 -9.89 9.16 11.00
C TYR A 2 -9.26 10.52 11.30
N ARG A 3 -8.64 11.12 10.28
CA ARG A 3 -8.28 12.53 10.29
C ARG A 3 -9.14 13.21 9.23
N ASP A 4 -9.68 14.37 9.55
CA ASP A 4 -10.43 15.18 8.56
C ASP A 4 -9.51 15.46 7.36
N LYS A 5 -9.80 14.81 6.24
CA LYS A 5 -9.04 14.91 4.99
C LYS A 5 -9.32 16.23 4.25
N PHE A 6 -9.37 17.34 4.97
CA PHE A 6 -9.85 18.60 4.43
C PHE A 6 -9.07 19.08 3.19
N LEU A 7 -7.78 18.80 3.09
CA LEU A 7 -6.97 19.25 1.95
C LEU A 7 -6.96 18.26 0.79
N LEU A 8 -6.92 16.95 1.03
CA LEU A 8 -6.85 15.95 -0.04
C LEU A 8 -8.20 15.65 -0.71
N ASP A 9 -9.31 15.89 -0.04
CA ASP A 9 -10.66 15.71 -0.63
C ASP A 9 -11.04 16.84 -1.60
N ASN A 10 -10.32 17.98 -1.58
CA ASN A 10 -10.58 19.09 -2.50
C ASN A 10 -9.49 19.17 -3.56
N ARG A 11 -9.76 18.57 -4.74
CA ARG A 11 -8.82 18.58 -5.87
C ARG A 11 -8.27 19.97 -6.22
N LEU A 12 -9.10 21.02 -6.11
CA LEU A 12 -8.67 22.38 -6.41
C LEU A 12 -7.63 22.86 -5.41
N VAL A 13 -7.85 22.62 -4.12
CA VAL A 13 -6.91 23.00 -3.04
C VAL A 13 -5.60 22.22 -3.17
N ASP A 14 -5.68 20.93 -3.49
CA ASP A 14 -4.48 20.11 -3.70
C ASP A 14 -3.66 20.60 -4.91
N VAL A 15 -4.30 20.83 -6.06
CA VAL A 15 -3.63 21.35 -7.26
C VAL A 15 -3.02 22.73 -7.01
N LEU A 16 -3.78 23.66 -6.43
CA LEU A 16 -3.28 25.00 -6.13
C LEU A 16 -2.15 24.97 -5.09
N GLY A 17 -2.25 24.10 -4.09
CA GLY A 17 -1.20 23.91 -3.11
C GLY A 17 0.09 23.42 -3.74
N ARG A 18 0.04 22.36 -4.52
CA ARG A 18 1.22 21.75 -5.18
C ARG A 18 1.86 22.65 -6.23
N THR A 19 1.07 23.45 -6.94
CA THR A 19 1.58 24.39 -7.96
C THR A 19 2.04 25.72 -7.40
N SER A 20 1.86 25.96 -6.09
CA SER A 20 2.31 27.16 -5.41
C SER A 20 3.78 27.07 -4.99
N ILE A 21 4.32 28.21 -4.49
CA ILE A 21 5.64 28.23 -3.86
C ILE A 21 5.74 27.34 -2.60
N PHE A 22 4.60 26.90 -2.08
CA PHE A 22 4.51 25.99 -0.92
C PHE A 22 4.38 24.51 -1.35
N GLY A 23 4.45 24.22 -2.65
CA GLY A 23 4.25 22.86 -3.19
C GLY A 23 5.07 21.80 -2.49
N TYR A 24 6.34 22.08 -2.22
CA TYR A 24 7.22 21.18 -1.46
C TYR A 24 6.66 20.81 -0.08
N TYR A 25 6.15 21.77 0.67
CA TYR A 25 5.58 21.52 2.00
C TYR A 25 4.26 20.75 1.94
N VAL A 26 3.45 21.01 0.92
CA VAL A 26 2.19 20.29 0.68
C VAL A 26 2.47 18.82 0.35
N GLU A 27 3.46 18.55 -0.49
CA GLU A 27 3.88 17.18 -0.82
C GLU A 27 4.41 16.44 0.41
N ARG A 28 5.31 17.05 1.17
CA ARG A 28 5.86 16.45 2.39
C ARG A 28 4.78 16.16 3.43
N TRP A 29 3.82 17.05 3.57
CA TRP A 29 2.68 16.84 4.46
C TRP A 29 1.81 15.67 3.98
N ALA A 30 1.51 15.61 2.69
CA ALA A 30 0.72 14.51 2.10
C ALA A 30 1.43 13.15 2.22
N GLU A 31 2.75 13.11 2.06
CA GLU A 31 3.56 11.90 2.32
C GLU A 31 3.44 11.44 3.77
N ALA A 32 3.61 12.36 4.71
CA ALA A 32 3.53 12.04 6.15
C ALA A 32 2.14 11.52 6.51
N GLU A 33 1.08 12.13 5.98
CA GLU A 33 -0.29 11.67 6.19
C GLU A 33 -0.54 10.28 5.61
N LEU A 34 -0.07 10.02 4.39
CA LEU A 34 -0.20 8.72 3.75
C LEU A 34 0.54 7.62 4.55
N ARG A 35 1.74 7.93 5.05
CA ARG A 35 2.50 7.02 5.92
C ARG A 35 1.73 6.72 7.21
N GLU A 36 1.28 7.76 7.91
CA GLU A 36 0.53 7.62 9.16
C GLU A 36 -0.75 6.81 8.96
N THR A 37 -1.50 7.10 7.90
CA THR A 37 -2.74 6.38 7.56
C THR A 37 -2.47 4.91 7.26
N THR A 38 -1.42 4.61 6.51
CA THR A 38 -1.03 3.25 6.18
C THR A 38 -0.63 2.45 7.42
N LEU A 39 0.24 3.01 8.26
CA LEU A 39 0.67 2.37 9.52
C LEU A 39 -0.51 2.14 10.47
N CYS A 40 -1.41 3.12 10.54
CA CYS A 40 -2.62 3.01 11.34
C CYS A 40 -3.57 1.93 10.82
N ALA A 41 -3.70 1.77 9.50
CA ALA A 41 -4.51 0.70 8.90
C ALA A 41 -3.97 -0.68 9.31
N PHE A 42 -2.68 -0.94 9.20
CA PHE A 42 -2.05 -2.20 9.66
C PHE A 42 -2.31 -2.45 11.14
N LYS A 43 -2.10 -1.45 11.99
CA LYS A 43 -2.32 -1.57 13.44
C LYS A 43 -3.77 -1.94 13.77
N ASN A 44 -4.72 -1.19 13.22
CA ASN A 44 -6.14 -1.42 13.52
C ASN A 44 -6.64 -2.75 12.96
N PHE A 45 -6.13 -3.18 11.82
CA PHE A 45 -6.49 -4.47 11.26
C PHE A 45 -6.04 -5.62 12.16
N GLY A 46 -4.81 -5.57 12.69
CA GLY A 46 -4.32 -6.56 13.65
C GLY A 46 -5.07 -6.60 14.97
N GLU A 47 -5.69 -5.49 15.39
CA GLU A 47 -6.44 -5.37 16.64
C GLU A 47 -7.95 -5.57 16.47
N ALA A 48 -8.46 -5.67 15.24
CA ALA A 48 -9.91 -5.68 14.97
C ALA A 48 -10.63 -6.81 15.72
N GLY A 49 -10.04 -7.99 15.83
CA GLY A 49 -10.63 -9.13 16.53
C GLY A 49 -10.82 -8.95 18.05
N LYS A 50 -10.18 -7.94 18.66
CA LYS A 50 -10.34 -7.62 20.09
C LYS A 50 -11.54 -6.73 20.38
N VAL A 51 -12.00 -5.99 19.38
CA VAL A 51 -13.01 -4.94 19.56
C VAL A 51 -14.42 -5.51 19.56
N PHE A 52 -14.59 -6.67 18.98
CA PHE A 52 -15.91 -7.26 18.75
C PHE A 52 -16.03 -8.61 19.46
N GLU A 53 -17.11 -8.81 20.20
CA GLU A 53 -17.42 -10.06 20.92
C GLU A 53 -18.06 -11.14 20.01
N GLN A 54 -18.51 -10.77 18.82
CA GLN A 54 -19.21 -11.64 17.87
C GLN A 54 -18.31 -12.02 16.71
N PRO A 55 -18.56 -13.13 16.00
CA PRO A 55 -17.88 -13.40 14.75
C PRO A 55 -17.99 -12.20 13.81
N VAL A 56 -16.85 -11.73 13.31
CA VAL A 56 -16.76 -10.55 12.47
C VAL A 56 -16.05 -10.87 11.16
N PHE A 57 -16.49 -10.21 10.10
CA PHE A 57 -15.73 -10.14 8.85
C PHE A 57 -15.05 -8.78 8.79
N VAL A 58 -13.73 -8.80 8.67
CA VAL A 58 -12.93 -7.57 8.55
C VAL A 58 -12.27 -7.58 7.18
N TRP A 59 -12.46 -6.51 6.43
CA TRP A 59 -11.82 -6.31 5.15
C TRP A 59 -10.97 -5.05 5.18
N ALA A 60 -9.72 -5.14 4.72
CA ALA A 60 -8.82 -4.01 4.61
C ALA A 60 -8.18 -4.00 3.22
N HIS A 61 -8.22 -2.84 2.57
CA HIS A 61 -7.48 -2.58 1.34
C HIS A 61 -6.32 -1.64 1.66
N ILE A 62 -5.10 -2.16 1.61
CA ILE A 62 -3.87 -1.42 1.89
C ILE A 62 -3.11 -1.30 0.59
N MET A 63 -2.94 -0.07 0.10
CA MET A 63 -2.34 0.23 -1.21
C MET A 63 -0.81 0.07 -1.21
N LEU A 64 -0.29 -0.99 -0.60
CA LEU A 64 1.12 -1.35 -0.69
C LEU A 64 1.27 -2.64 -1.50
N PRO A 65 2.30 -2.73 -2.35
CA PRO A 65 3.43 -1.81 -2.58
C PRO A 65 3.22 -0.79 -3.71
N HIS A 66 1.97 -0.39 -4.00
CA HIS A 66 1.68 0.63 -5.03
C HIS A 66 2.43 1.95 -4.75
N PRO A 67 2.84 2.71 -5.79
CA PRO A 67 3.40 4.05 -5.59
C PRO A 67 2.41 4.99 -4.87
N PRO A 68 2.88 6.02 -4.18
CA PRO A 68 4.27 6.46 -4.06
C PRO A 68 5.09 5.57 -3.12
N TRP A 69 6.38 5.38 -3.46
CA TRP A 69 7.27 4.58 -2.61
C TRP A 69 7.88 5.47 -1.53
N ILE A 70 7.30 5.39 -0.35
CA ILE A 70 7.57 6.25 0.80
C ILE A 70 8.08 5.47 2.02
N PHE A 71 8.20 4.15 1.89
CA PHE A 71 8.71 3.29 2.96
C PHE A 71 9.98 2.57 2.53
N GLY A 72 11.04 2.71 3.31
CA GLY A 72 12.18 1.82 3.26
C GLY A 72 11.86 0.44 3.86
N PRO A 73 12.78 -0.54 3.75
CA PRO A 73 12.52 -1.94 4.08
C PRO A 73 12.14 -2.20 5.55
N ASN A 74 12.48 -1.30 6.46
CA ASN A 74 12.10 -1.38 7.87
C ASN A 74 11.06 -0.33 8.27
N GLY A 75 10.47 0.37 7.30
CA GLY A 75 9.50 1.41 7.54
C GLY A 75 10.10 2.79 7.74
N GLU A 76 11.40 2.95 7.54
CA GLU A 76 12.05 4.25 7.51
C GLU A 76 11.48 5.11 6.38
N GLU A 77 11.49 6.39 6.59
CA GLU A 77 11.07 7.35 5.58
C GLU A 77 12.11 7.40 4.45
N ILE A 78 11.63 7.24 3.23
CA ILE A 78 12.43 7.51 2.04
C ILE A 78 11.80 8.68 1.29
N THR A 79 12.63 9.59 0.82
CA THR A 79 12.15 10.68 -0.03
C THR A 79 11.91 10.11 -1.42
N PRO A 80 10.68 10.13 -1.95
CA PRO A 80 10.42 9.74 -3.31
C PRO A 80 11.22 10.64 -4.25
N GLY A 81 11.88 10.05 -5.23
CA GLY A 81 12.60 10.82 -6.27
C GLY A 81 11.65 11.53 -7.25
N GLN A 82 10.34 11.38 -7.06
CA GLN A 82 9.28 11.88 -7.94
C GLN A 82 8.11 12.41 -7.10
N PRO A 83 7.30 13.32 -7.63
CA PRO A 83 6.07 13.79 -6.98
C PRO A 83 5.16 12.64 -6.58
N LEU A 84 4.37 12.84 -5.52
CA LEU A 84 3.34 11.92 -5.04
C LEU A 84 2.24 11.69 -6.09
N LEU A 85 2.56 10.98 -7.16
CA LEU A 85 1.59 10.57 -8.15
C LEU A 85 1.21 9.12 -7.89
N ILE A 86 -0.03 8.93 -7.48
CA ILE A 86 -0.66 7.61 -7.40
C ILE A 86 -1.06 7.24 -8.84
N THR A 87 -0.08 6.90 -9.66
CA THR A 87 -0.32 6.53 -11.06
C THR A 87 0.75 5.59 -11.57
N ASP A 88 0.30 4.56 -12.27
CA ASP A 88 1.15 3.66 -13.07
C ASP A 88 1.55 4.32 -14.41
N ASN A 89 1.58 5.66 -14.50
CA ASN A 89 1.73 6.39 -15.75
C ASN A 89 3.05 6.04 -16.48
N PRO A 90 2.98 5.60 -17.74
CA PRO A 90 4.14 5.27 -18.55
C PRO A 90 5.10 6.44 -18.82
N GLU A 91 4.66 7.68 -18.66
CA GLU A 91 5.50 8.88 -18.83
C GLU A 91 6.72 8.91 -17.90
N PHE A 92 6.70 8.16 -16.79
CA PHE A 92 7.85 8.02 -15.90
C PHE A 92 8.95 7.10 -16.44
N ARG A 93 8.69 6.31 -17.47
CA ARG A 93 9.68 5.41 -18.07
C ARG A 93 10.81 6.16 -18.76
N ASP A 94 10.51 7.31 -19.38
CA ASP A 94 11.47 8.07 -20.19
C ASP A 94 12.34 9.02 -19.37
N SER A 95 12.06 9.14 -18.08
CA SER A 95 12.81 10.05 -17.19
C SER A 95 14.19 9.54 -16.76
N GLY A 96 14.56 8.30 -17.12
CA GLY A 96 15.78 7.65 -16.66
C GLY A 96 15.75 7.28 -15.17
N TRP A 97 14.63 7.47 -14.49
CA TRP A 97 14.44 7.10 -13.10
C TRP A 97 14.11 5.61 -12.98
N GLU A 98 14.92 4.87 -12.24
CA GLU A 98 14.70 3.46 -11.95
C GLU A 98 14.19 3.26 -10.51
N PRO A 99 12.88 3.31 -10.27
CA PRO A 99 12.32 3.15 -8.93
C PRO A 99 12.32 1.70 -8.43
N LYS A 100 12.97 0.80 -9.15
CA LYS A 100 13.00 -0.63 -8.81
C LYS A 100 13.48 -0.89 -7.39
N LEU A 101 14.47 -0.13 -6.93
CA LEU A 101 14.97 -0.26 -5.56
C LEU A 101 13.90 0.14 -4.55
N GLN A 102 13.25 1.28 -4.74
CA GLN A 102 12.20 1.78 -3.85
C GLN A 102 11.00 0.85 -3.83
N TYR A 103 10.60 0.33 -4.99
CA TYR A 103 9.56 -0.70 -5.09
C TYR A 103 9.91 -1.93 -4.25
N VAL A 104 11.11 -2.49 -4.43
CA VAL A 104 11.58 -3.66 -3.67
C VAL A 104 11.59 -3.39 -2.18
N GLN A 105 12.08 -2.22 -1.76
CA GLN A 105 12.09 -1.82 -0.35
C GLN A 105 10.67 -1.74 0.23
N GLN A 106 9.74 -1.17 -0.51
CA GLN A 106 8.34 -1.07 -0.07
C GLN A 106 7.65 -2.44 -0.05
N VAL A 107 7.97 -3.36 -0.97
CA VAL A 107 7.53 -4.77 -0.91
C VAL A 107 8.04 -5.45 0.35
N GLN A 108 9.33 -5.27 0.69
CA GLN A 108 9.90 -5.85 1.91
C GLN A 108 9.19 -5.33 3.16
N PHE A 109 8.92 -4.03 3.21
CA PHE A 109 8.16 -3.44 4.30
C PHE A 109 6.72 -3.97 4.37
N ALA A 110 6.01 -4.03 3.23
CA ALA A 110 4.65 -4.55 3.16
C ALA A 110 4.57 -5.99 3.66
N ASN A 111 5.50 -6.86 3.23
CA ASN A 111 5.57 -8.23 3.67
C ASN A 111 5.80 -8.34 5.18
N LYS A 112 6.73 -7.55 5.73
CA LYS A 112 7.02 -7.51 7.17
C LYS A 112 5.77 -7.11 7.96
N LYS A 113 5.09 -6.05 7.53
CA LYS A 113 3.86 -5.58 8.19
C LYS A 113 2.71 -6.57 8.08
N THR A 114 2.58 -7.25 6.96
CA THR A 114 1.57 -8.30 6.77
C THR A 114 1.81 -9.45 7.74
N ILE A 115 3.06 -9.90 7.92
CA ILE A 115 3.40 -10.95 8.89
C ILE A 115 3.08 -10.50 10.32
N GLU A 116 3.48 -9.28 10.72
CA GLU A 116 3.16 -8.73 12.05
C GLU A 116 1.64 -8.71 12.31
N VAL A 117 0.84 -8.37 11.30
CA VAL A 117 -0.63 -8.37 11.40
C VAL A 117 -1.18 -9.77 11.55
N ILE A 118 -0.70 -10.74 10.76
CA ILE A 118 -1.11 -12.15 10.85
C ILE A 118 -0.83 -12.70 12.24
N GLU A 119 0.40 -12.50 12.73
CA GLU A 119 0.79 -12.93 14.07
C GLU A 119 -0.14 -12.34 15.11
N LYS A 120 -0.46 -11.05 15.00
CA LYS A 120 -1.37 -10.36 15.92
C LYS A 120 -2.80 -10.87 15.86
N ILE A 121 -3.32 -11.16 14.69
CA ILE A 121 -4.66 -11.77 14.52
C ILE A 121 -4.68 -13.14 15.18
N LEU A 122 -3.67 -13.99 14.96
CA LEU A 122 -3.61 -15.34 15.50
C LEU A 122 -3.34 -15.37 17.00
N GLU A 123 -2.60 -14.40 17.55
CA GLU A 123 -2.50 -14.19 19.00
C GLU A 123 -3.87 -13.90 19.63
N ASN A 124 -4.69 -13.08 18.97
CA ASN A 124 -6.00 -12.69 19.47
C ASN A 124 -7.06 -13.79 19.32
N ASN A 125 -7.03 -14.49 18.18
CA ASN A 125 -7.95 -15.60 17.90
C ASN A 125 -7.32 -16.61 16.95
N LYS A 126 -6.89 -17.74 17.47
CA LYS A 126 -6.29 -18.84 16.70
C LYS A 126 -7.24 -19.48 15.67
N ASN A 127 -8.55 -19.28 15.83
CA ASN A 127 -9.56 -19.80 14.92
C ASN A 127 -9.91 -18.84 13.78
N SER A 128 -9.11 -17.79 13.59
CA SER A 128 -9.32 -16.86 12.48
C SER A 128 -9.02 -17.51 11.13
N ILE A 129 -9.87 -17.29 10.14
CA ILE A 129 -9.54 -17.53 8.74
C ILE A 129 -8.93 -16.26 8.21
N ILE A 130 -7.76 -16.36 7.56
CA ILE A 130 -7.05 -15.21 7.02
C ILE A 130 -6.88 -15.40 5.52
N ILE A 131 -7.31 -14.41 4.74
CA ILE A 131 -7.15 -14.36 3.29
C ILE A 131 -6.33 -13.13 2.97
N ILE A 132 -5.24 -13.31 2.24
CA ILE A 132 -4.37 -12.25 1.75
C ILE A 132 -4.34 -12.36 0.24
N GLN A 133 -4.76 -11.28 -0.43
CA GLN A 133 -4.86 -11.27 -1.87
C GLN A 133 -4.37 -9.94 -2.44
N GLY A 134 -3.54 -10.01 -3.47
CA GLY A 134 -3.27 -8.87 -4.35
C GLY A 134 -4.42 -8.73 -5.36
N ASP A 135 -4.72 -7.51 -5.77
CA ASP A 135 -5.73 -7.22 -6.80
C ASP A 135 -5.17 -7.44 -8.22
N HIS A 136 -3.86 -7.24 -8.39
CA HIS A 136 -3.15 -7.48 -9.63
C HIS A 136 -1.62 -7.55 -9.43
N GLY A 137 -0.89 -7.98 -10.45
CA GLY A 137 0.56 -7.97 -10.49
C GLY A 137 1.14 -6.60 -10.84
N THR A 138 2.48 -6.54 -10.93
CA THR A 138 3.18 -5.31 -11.26
C THR A 138 2.89 -4.83 -12.68
N ALA A 139 2.92 -3.51 -12.86
CA ALA A 139 2.93 -2.87 -14.17
C ALA A 139 4.35 -2.57 -14.68
N TRP A 140 5.36 -3.01 -13.95
CA TRP A 140 6.75 -2.75 -14.25
C TRP A 140 7.16 -3.32 -15.60
N GLY A 141 7.66 -2.46 -16.48
CA GLY A 141 8.09 -2.86 -17.82
C GLY A 141 6.94 -3.10 -18.82
N THR A 142 5.68 -3.07 -18.41
CA THR A 142 4.51 -3.32 -19.26
C THR A 142 4.39 -2.31 -20.40
N ASN A 143 4.30 -2.80 -21.64
CA ASN A 143 3.97 -1.95 -22.78
C ASN A 143 2.44 -1.78 -22.87
N TRP A 144 1.93 -0.67 -22.38
CA TRP A 144 0.48 -0.42 -22.36
C TRP A 144 -0.14 -0.11 -23.73
N ILE A 145 0.69 0.22 -24.74
CA ILE A 145 0.20 0.53 -26.09
C ILE A 145 0.04 -0.76 -26.90
N GLU A 146 1.03 -1.62 -26.83
CA GLU A 146 1.05 -2.91 -27.51
C GLU A 146 1.53 -4.00 -26.54
N PRO A 147 0.67 -4.42 -25.58
CA PRO A 147 1.07 -5.38 -24.58
C PRO A 147 1.29 -6.76 -25.20
N ASP A 148 2.41 -7.36 -24.91
CA ASP A 148 2.67 -8.75 -25.27
C ASP A 148 2.08 -9.73 -24.24
N LYS A 149 2.29 -11.02 -24.45
CA LYS A 149 1.76 -12.05 -23.53
C LYS A 149 2.41 -11.99 -22.15
N GLU A 150 3.68 -11.60 -22.07
CA GLU A 150 4.40 -11.49 -20.82
C GLU A 150 3.91 -10.26 -20.02
N ASP A 151 3.68 -9.14 -20.70
CA ASP A 151 3.07 -7.96 -20.12
C ASP A 151 1.73 -8.28 -19.45
N VAL A 152 0.84 -8.95 -20.20
CA VAL A 152 -0.48 -9.36 -19.69
C VAL A 152 -0.33 -10.35 -18.53
N PHE A 153 0.59 -11.32 -18.66
CA PHE A 153 0.81 -12.32 -17.63
C PHE A 153 1.34 -11.71 -16.34
N GLN A 154 2.30 -10.78 -16.41
CA GLN A 154 2.81 -10.08 -15.24
C GLN A 154 1.72 -9.25 -14.54
N ARG A 155 0.84 -8.60 -15.29
CA ARG A 155 -0.25 -7.80 -14.72
C ARG A 155 -1.34 -8.66 -14.07
N LEU A 156 -1.66 -9.80 -14.63
CA LEU A 156 -2.68 -10.72 -14.11
C LEU A 156 -2.16 -11.64 -12.99
N ARG A 157 -0.84 -11.74 -12.83
CA ARG A 157 -0.22 -12.51 -11.77
C ARG A 157 -0.37 -11.77 -10.44
N ASN A 158 -1.22 -12.25 -9.56
CA ASN A 158 -1.40 -11.70 -8.22
C ASN A 158 -0.92 -12.69 -7.16
N PHE A 159 -0.69 -12.17 -5.96
CA PHE A 159 -0.43 -12.97 -4.76
C PHE A 159 -1.76 -13.39 -4.15
N ASP A 160 -1.84 -14.65 -3.74
CA ASP A 160 -2.99 -15.18 -3.02
C ASP A 160 -2.52 -16.20 -1.98
N ALA A 161 -2.93 -16.01 -0.72
CA ALA A 161 -2.63 -16.92 0.38
C ALA A 161 -3.80 -16.99 1.34
N ILE A 162 -4.16 -18.22 1.72
CA ILE A 162 -5.28 -18.50 2.61
C ILE A 162 -4.79 -19.35 3.77
N TYR A 163 -5.06 -18.89 4.98
CA TYR A 163 -4.86 -19.63 6.21
C TYR A 163 -6.21 -20.09 6.76
N PHE A 164 -6.31 -21.39 7.01
CA PHE A 164 -7.40 -22.00 7.76
C PHE A 164 -6.86 -22.53 9.09
N PRO A 165 -7.53 -22.27 10.21
CA PRO A 165 -7.15 -22.89 11.46
C PRO A 165 -7.29 -24.42 11.37
N ASP A 166 -6.37 -25.14 11.98
CA ASP A 166 -6.50 -26.59 12.10
C ASP A 166 -7.79 -26.92 12.85
N GLU A 167 -8.58 -27.83 12.28
CA GLU A 167 -9.73 -28.37 13.01
C GLU A 167 -9.19 -29.06 14.27
N GLN A 168 -9.50 -28.49 15.43
CA GLN A 168 -9.27 -29.20 16.68
C GLN A 168 -10.18 -30.45 16.68
N LYS A 169 -9.57 -31.62 16.44
CA LYS A 169 -10.21 -32.90 16.62
C LYS A 169 -10.55 -33.15 18.08
#